data_2f5a87ceb22a4aa695e73ce7afa60789
#
_entry.id   2f5a87ceb22a4aa695e73ce7afa60789
#
_cell.length_a   1.000
_cell.length_b   1.000
_cell.length_c   1.000
_cell.angle_alpha   90.00
_cell.angle_beta   90.00
_cell.angle_gamma   90.00
#
_symmetry.space_group_name_H-M   'P 1'
#
loop_
_entity.id
_entity.type
_entity.pdbx_description
1 polymer ?
#
loop_
_entity_poly.entity_id
_entity_poly.type
_entity_poly.pdbx_seq_one_letter_code
_entity_poly.pdbx_strand_id
1 'polypeptide(L)'
;MYRCTVDNAVTYTSEDFALFRESPFACWMERLTLENPDHGIPADLGSVPPSDSIERQDDMADTLRAEGKDVCLIDWDADEATRRSTTLEAMRKGADFIVNGQLALGPLSSAANLLMRTSGYSQLGDFLYIPCDTQARNTHNSAFRLCFLADLLHSLQGQMPPQMLIIRGGDDLVPLQTDNYIYHYRAVKQLFMESMRGFRKHRMPDPAASSHFGRWSDCAHEVLKQRMLNEEDGIDENAAEEQAEQAQNAVAVGAANEQEQETLSP
;
A
#
# COMPACT_ATOMS: atom_id res chain seq x y z
N MET A 1 3.00 5.07 0.04
CA MET A 1 2.15 5.77 1.06
C MET A 1 2.36 7.26 0.98
N TYR A 2 1.37 8.05 1.35
CA TYR A 2 1.41 9.52 1.31
C TYR A 2 0.44 10.09 2.36
N ARG A 3 0.54 11.39 2.61
CA ARG A 3 -0.43 12.08 3.46
C ARG A 3 -1.56 12.66 2.61
N CYS A 4 -2.78 12.37 3.00
CA CYS A 4 -3.96 12.97 2.40
C CYS A 4 -3.93 14.50 2.62
N THR A 5 -4.21 15.26 1.57
CA THR A 5 -4.16 16.73 1.62
C THR A 5 -5.28 17.36 2.46
N VAL A 6 -6.35 16.62 2.70
CA VAL A 6 -7.54 17.14 3.38
C VAL A 6 -7.43 17.03 4.90
N ASP A 7 -7.04 15.85 5.41
CA ASP A 7 -7.03 15.55 6.85
C ASP A 7 -5.64 15.18 7.38
N ASN A 8 -4.61 15.26 6.53
CA ASN A 8 -3.23 14.87 6.84
C ASN A 8 -3.08 13.41 7.30
N ALA A 9 -4.10 12.58 7.13
CA ALA A 9 -4.05 11.16 7.44
C ALA A 9 -3.13 10.42 6.48
N VAL A 10 -2.52 9.34 6.96
CA VAL A 10 -1.68 8.51 6.10
C VAL A 10 -2.54 7.59 5.27
N THR A 11 -2.34 7.66 3.97
CA THR A 11 -3.00 6.83 2.97
C THR A 11 -2.02 5.79 2.43
N TYR A 12 -2.47 4.56 2.30
CA TYR A 12 -1.70 3.41 1.83
C TYR A 12 -2.21 2.95 0.48
N THR A 13 -1.27 2.55 -0.39
CA THR A 13 -1.52 2.13 -1.76
C THR A 13 -1.25 0.64 -1.98
N SER A 14 -1.65 0.11 -3.12
CA SER A 14 -1.29 -1.27 -3.53
C SER A 14 0.22 -1.51 -3.56
N GLU A 15 1.01 -0.47 -3.88
CA GLU A 15 2.46 -0.52 -3.94
C GLU A 15 3.10 -0.69 -2.55
N ASP A 16 2.52 -0.04 -1.54
CA ASP A 16 3.00 -0.19 -0.15
C ASP A 16 2.79 -1.61 0.36
N PHE A 17 1.68 -2.23 -0.01
CA PHE A 17 1.39 -3.62 0.35
C PHE A 17 2.32 -4.59 -0.38
N ALA A 18 2.58 -4.34 -1.67
CA ALA A 18 3.53 -5.13 -2.45
C ALA A 18 4.94 -5.02 -1.86
N LEU A 19 5.38 -3.81 -1.51
CA LEU A 19 6.66 -3.55 -0.86
C LEU A 19 6.75 -4.26 0.50
N PHE A 20 5.73 -4.14 1.35
CA PHE A 20 5.72 -4.77 2.67
C PHE A 20 5.79 -6.29 2.60
N ARG A 21 5.09 -6.91 1.64
CA ARG A 21 5.15 -8.36 1.43
C ARG A 21 6.59 -8.85 1.19
N GLU A 22 7.39 -8.06 0.49
CA GLU A 22 8.75 -8.41 0.11
C GLU A 22 9.79 -7.88 1.11
N SER A 23 9.50 -6.74 1.74
CA SER A 23 10.42 -6.07 2.66
C SER A 23 9.67 -5.24 3.71
N PRO A 24 9.38 -5.80 4.88
CA PRO A 24 8.91 -5.02 6.03
C PRO A 24 9.87 -3.88 6.40
N PHE A 25 11.19 -4.12 6.26
CA PHE A 25 12.23 -3.10 6.47
C PHE A 25 12.06 -1.91 5.51
N ALA A 26 12.01 -2.15 4.19
CA ALA A 26 11.87 -1.07 3.21
C ALA A 26 10.55 -0.31 3.40
N CYS A 27 9.46 -1.00 3.70
CA CYS A 27 8.18 -0.38 3.99
C CYS A 27 8.22 0.49 5.26
N TRP A 28 8.95 0.06 6.30
CA TRP A 28 9.20 0.85 7.49
C TRP A 28 10.02 2.10 7.19
N MET A 29 11.04 2.00 6.33
CA MET A 29 11.84 3.14 5.87
C MET A 29 10.99 4.17 5.10
N GLU A 30 10.08 3.74 4.23
CA GLU A 30 9.12 4.64 3.57
C GLU A 30 8.22 5.34 4.60
N ARG A 31 7.76 4.63 5.62
CA ARG A 31 6.98 5.22 6.70
C ARG A 31 7.80 6.20 7.54
N LEU A 32 9.05 5.87 7.84
CA LEU A 32 9.96 6.76 8.56
C LEU A 32 10.16 8.07 7.80
N THR A 33 10.42 7.98 6.50
CA THR A 33 10.60 9.15 5.61
C THR A 33 9.35 10.03 5.59
N LEU A 34 8.16 9.42 5.54
CA LEU A 34 6.90 10.14 5.56
C LEU A 34 6.65 10.87 6.90
N GLU A 35 7.03 10.27 8.03
CA GLU A 35 6.85 10.84 9.36
C GLU A 35 7.97 11.81 9.77
N ASN A 36 9.15 11.62 9.22
CA ASN A 36 10.35 12.38 9.54
C ASN A 36 11.24 12.52 8.30
N PRO A 37 10.91 13.45 7.37
CA PRO A 37 11.67 13.62 6.13
C PRO A 37 13.17 13.87 6.34
N ASP A 38 13.54 14.49 7.47
CA ASP A 38 14.92 14.85 7.83
C ASP A 38 15.59 13.79 8.71
N HIS A 39 15.24 12.50 8.56
CA HIS A 39 15.83 11.42 9.38
C HIS A 39 17.31 11.13 9.06
N GLY A 40 17.88 11.73 8.04
CA GLY A 40 19.30 11.70 7.74
C GLY A 40 19.80 10.44 7.01
N ILE A 41 18.91 9.48 6.71
CA ILE A 41 19.27 8.27 5.93
C ILE A 41 18.85 8.51 4.48
N PRO A 42 19.78 8.63 3.52
CA PRO A 42 19.44 8.85 2.12
C PRO A 42 18.91 7.57 1.48
N ALA A 43 17.98 7.72 0.55
CA ALA A 43 17.61 6.64 -0.36
C ALA A 43 18.71 6.40 -1.39
N ASP A 44 18.79 5.20 -1.95
CA ASP A 44 19.77 4.81 -2.96
C ASP A 44 19.72 5.75 -4.17
N LEU A 45 20.88 6.11 -4.72
CA LEU A 45 20.98 7.07 -5.82
C LEU A 45 20.23 6.59 -7.07
N GLY A 46 19.40 7.49 -7.63
CA GLY A 46 18.62 7.21 -8.85
C GLY A 46 17.40 6.32 -8.62
N SER A 47 17.09 5.98 -7.38
CA SER A 47 15.89 5.21 -7.05
C SER A 47 14.62 6.08 -7.05
N VAL A 48 13.48 5.45 -7.37
CA VAL A 48 12.16 6.12 -7.47
C VAL A 48 11.23 5.61 -6.36
N PRO A 49 10.42 6.49 -5.75
CA PRO A 49 9.42 6.06 -4.77
C PRO A 49 8.43 5.04 -5.35
N PRO A 50 7.91 4.09 -4.54
CA PRO A 50 6.98 3.06 -5.02
C PRO A 50 5.69 3.62 -5.63
N SER A 51 5.25 4.81 -5.24
CA SER A 51 4.01 5.45 -5.70
C SER A 51 3.98 5.82 -7.18
N ASP A 52 5.13 5.92 -7.84
CA ASP A 52 5.25 6.47 -9.21
C ASP A 52 5.19 5.37 -10.29
N SER A 53 4.75 4.16 -9.94
CA SER A 53 4.76 3.00 -10.85
C SER A 53 3.50 2.84 -11.70
N ILE A 54 2.45 3.63 -11.45
CA ILE A 54 1.17 3.53 -12.18
C ILE A 54 1.16 4.53 -13.33
N GLU A 55 1.03 4.03 -14.56
CA GLU A 55 1.01 4.83 -15.80
C GLU A 55 -0.42 5.13 -16.25
N ARG A 56 -0.61 6.30 -16.90
CA ARG A 56 -1.87 6.69 -17.55
C ARG A 56 -2.20 5.75 -18.70
N GLN A 57 -3.51 5.54 -18.91
CA GLN A 57 -4.03 4.62 -19.94
C GLN A 57 -5.01 5.34 -20.89
N ASP A 58 -4.77 6.61 -21.21
CA ASP A 58 -5.67 7.42 -22.02
C ASP A 58 -5.89 6.81 -23.43
N ASP A 59 -4.83 6.29 -24.07
CA ASP A 59 -4.89 5.61 -25.38
C ASP A 59 -5.83 4.39 -25.37
N MET A 60 -5.94 3.70 -24.25
CA MET A 60 -6.86 2.57 -24.09
C MET A 60 -8.31 3.05 -24.11
N ALA A 61 -8.61 4.21 -23.53
CA ALA A 61 -9.96 4.76 -23.55
C ALA A 61 -10.42 5.06 -25.00
N ASP A 62 -9.53 5.60 -25.82
CA ASP A 62 -9.83 5.90 -27.22
C ASP A 62 -10.01 4.63 -28.04
N THR A 63 -9.21 3.60 -27.80
CA THR A 63 -9.35 2.28 -28.43
C THR A 63 -10.71 1.65 -28.12
N LEU A 64 -11.10 1.62 -26.85
CA LEU A 64 -12.37 1.04 -26.40
C LEU A 64 -13.57 1.82 -26.95
N ARG A 65 -13.49 3.15 -27.03
CA ARG A 65 -14.53 3.99 -27.63
C ARG A 65 -14.67 3.73 -29.13
N ALA A 66 -13.57 3.53 -29.84
CA ALA A 66 -13.58 3.18 -31.25
C ALA A 66 -14.28 1.83 -31.50
N GLU A 67 -14.26 0.92 -30.52
CA GLU A 67 -15.01 -0.34 -30.52
C GLU A 67 -16.49 -0.18 -30.13
N GLY A 68 -16.96 1.05 -29.87
CA GLY A 68 -18.35 1.32 -29.53
C GLY A 68 -18.72 1.03 -28.07
N LYS A 69 -17.74 0.94 -27.16
CA LYS A 69 -17.97 0.74 -25.73
C LYS A 69 -18.30 2.05 -25.04
N ASP A 70 -19.12 1.96 -23.98
CA ASP A 70 -19.34 3.08 -23.04
C ASP A 70 -18.16 3.21 -22.07
N VAL A 71 -17.33 4.23 -22.27
CA VAL A 71 -16.05 4.40 -21.57
C VAL A 71 -16.04 5.72 -20.80
N CYS A 72 -15.90 5.61 -19.49
CA CYS A 72 -15.59 6.75 -18.63
C CYS A 72 -14.07 6.86 -18.44
N LEU A 73 -13.45 7.89 -19.01
CA LEU A 73 -12.05 8.25 -18.74
C LEU A 73 -12.02 9.21 -17.56
N ILE A 74 -11.34 8.82 -16.49
CA ILE A 74 -11.14 9.67 -15.31
C ILE A 74 -9.95 10.60 -15.59
N ASP A 75 -10.16 11.88 -15.36
CA ASP A 75 -9.11 12.89 -15.51
C ASP A 75 -7.99 12.62 -14.49
N TRP A 76 -6.81 12.24 -15.00
CA TRP A 76 -5.66 11.92 -14.18
C TRP A 76 -5.10 13.12 -13.43
N ASP A 77 -5.23 14.33 -13.99
CA ASP A 77 -4.69 15.57 -13.43
C ASP A 77 -5.63 16.19 -12.36
N ALA A 78 -6.84 15.64 -12.22
CA ALA A 78 -7.75 16.02 -11.15
C ALA A 78 -7.24 15.54 -9.79
N ASP A 79 -7.64 16.22 -8.72
CA ASP A 79 -7.34 15.78 -7.35
C ASP A 79 -7.96 14.39 -7.04
N GLU A 80 -7.38 13.70 -6.06
CA GLU A 80 -7.79 12.34 -5.72
C GLU A 80 -9.27 12.23 -5.31
N ALA A 81 -9.79 13.21 -4.59
CA ALA A 81 -11.18 13.21 -4.13
C ALA A 81 -12.15 13.31 -5.32
N THR A 82 -11.83 14.17 -6.29
CA THR A 82 -12.54 14.29 -7.55
C THR A 82 -12.46 13.00 -8.36
N ARG A 83 -11.28 12.44 -8.55
CA ARG A 83 -11.09 11.17 -9.26
C ARG A 83 -11.91 10.05 -8.63
N ARG A 84 -11.89 9.94 -7.30
CA ARG A 84 -12.66 8.95 -6.54
C ARG A 84 -14.16 9.13 -6.71
N SER A 85 -14.68 10.35 -6.59
CA SER A 85 -16.12 10.63 -6.75
C SER A 85 -16.59 10.33 -8.16
N THR A 86 -15.82 10.73 -9.18
CA THR A 86 -16.12 10.49 -10.59
C THR A 86 -16.10 8.98 -10.91
N THR A 87 -15.13 8.22 -10.35
CA THR A 87 -15.07 6.78 -10.49
C THR A 87 -16.33 6.11 -9.93
N LEU A 88 -16.73 6.46 -8.70
CA LEU A 88 -17.94 5.91 -8.07
C LEU A 88 -19.23 6.29 -8.83
N GLU A 89 -19.28 7.49 -9.39
CA GLU A 89 -20.40 7.93 -10.21
C GLU A 89 -20.49 7.13 -11.52
N ALA A 90 -19.36 6.92 -12.19
CA ALA A 90 -19.28 6.07 -13.38
C ALA A 90 -19.69 4.62 -13.08
N MET A 91 -19.26 4.07 -11.94
CA MET A 91 -19.69 2.75 -11.48
C MET A 91 -21.21 2.67 -11.27
N ARG A 92 -21.83 3.68 -10.65
CA ARG A 92 -23.28 3.72 -10.44
C ARG A 92 -24.08 3.87 -11.72
N LYS A 93 -23.52 4.60 -12.70
CA LYS A 93 -24.10 4.74 -14.04
C LYS A 93 -24.00 3.48 -14.89
N GLY A 94 -23.09 2.56 -14.52
CA GLY A 94 -22.90 1.30 -15.22
C GLY A 94 -22.09 1.44 -16.51
N ALA A 95 -21.10 2.34 -16.58
CA ALA A 95 -20.19 2.43 -17.70
C ALA A 95 -19.55 1.06 -18.00
N ASP A 96 -19.38 0.69 -19.27
CA ASP A 96 -18.76 -0.60 -19.63
C ASP A 96 -17.31 -0.69 -19.13
N PHE A 97 -16.59 0.42 -19.26
CA PHE A 97 -15.20 0.54 -18.82
C PHE A 97 -14.96 1.87 -18.10
N ILE A 98 -14.15 1.83 -17.05
CA ILE A 98 -13.66 3.01 -16.36
C ILE A 98 -12.14 2.97 -16.41
N VAL A 99 -11.55 3.95 -17.10
CA VAL A 99 -10.09 4.06 -17.31
C VAL A 99 -9.52 5.08 -16.35
N ASN A 100 -8.33 4.82 -15.81
CA ASN A 100 -7.64 5.65 -14.83
C ASN A 100 -8.45 5.89 -13.53
N GLY A 101 -9.28 4.92 -13.14
CA GLY A 101 -10.13 5.03 -11.96
C GLY A 101 -9.36 5.19 -10.65
N GLN A 102 -10.01 5.74 -9.64
CA GLN A 102 -9.48 5.83 -8.28
C GLN A 102 -10.44 5.15 -7.30
N LEU A 103 -9.97 4.11 -6.63
CA LEU A 103 -10.72 3.43 -5.57
C LEU A 103 -10.13 3.75 -4.21
N ALA A 104 -10.97 4.03 -3.22
CA ALA A 104 -10.51 4.27 -1.87
C ALA A 104 -11.54 3.84 -0.81
N LEU A 105 -11.05 3.37 0.33
CA LEU A 105 -11.85 3.01 1.51
C LEU A 105 -11.01 3.18 2.79
N GLY A 106 -11.44 4.05 3.70
CA GLY A 106 -10.68 4.38 4.90
C GLY A 106 -9.27 4.88 4.52
N PRO A 107 -8.21 4.32 5.12
CA PRO A 107 -6.84 4.73 4.82
C PRO A 107 -6.26 4.08 3.54
N LEU A 108 -7.05 3.33 2.79
CA LEU A 108 -6.61 2.63 1.59
C LEU A 108 -7.07 3.36 0.34
N SER A 109 -6.15 3.64 -0.59
CA SER A 109 -6.47 4.27 -1.86
C SER A 109 -5.50 3.81 -2.94
N SER A 110 -6.00 3.49 -4.13
CA SER A 110 -5.16 3.13 -5.26
C SER A 110 -5.82 3.49 -6.58
N ALA A 111 -5.00 3.90 -7.54
CA ALA A 111 -5.45 4.01 -8.91
C ALA A 111 -5.70 2.62 -9.51
N ALA A 112 -6.70 2.52 -10.36
CA ALA A 112 -7.04 1.35 -11.15
C ALA A 112 -6.87 1.70 -12.62
N ASN A 113 -5.96 1.02 -13.32
CA ASN A 113 -5.73 1.26 -14.74
C ASN A 113 -7.03 1.12 -15.53
N LEU A 114 -7.76 0.04 -15.25
CA LEU A 114 -9.01 -0.26 -15.90
C LEU A 114 -9.94 -1.03 -14.94
N LEU A 115 -11.19 -0.59 -14.87
CA LEU A 115 -12.29 -1.36 -14.28
C LEU A 115 -13.24 -1.76 -15.41
N MET A 116 -13.58 -3.04 -15.48
CA MET A 116 -14.47 -3.59 -16.50
C MET A 116 -15.77 -4.05 -15.86
N ARG A 117 -16.91 -3.60 -16.44
CA ARG A 117 -18.24 -4.10 -16.06
C ARG A 117 -18.42 -5.52 -16.58
N THR A 118 -18.96 -6.38 -15.74
CA THR A 118 -19.34 -7.75 -16.09
C THR A 118 -20.71 -8.09 -15.57
N SER A 119 -21.32 -9.17 -16.09
CA SER A 119 -22.59 -9.68 -15.61
C SER A 119 -22.47 -10.22 -14.18
N GLY A 120 -23.53 -10.02 -13.39
CA GLY A 120 -23.62 -10.49 -12.01
C GLY A 120 -24.54 -9.60 -11.21
N TYR A 121 -24.64 -9.84 -9.90
CA TYR A 121 -25.44 -9.03 -9.00
C TYR A 121 -24.52 -8.33 -8.00
N SER A 122 -24.79 -7.05 -7.77
CA SER A 122 -24.07 -6.26 -6.76
C SER A 122 -25.02 -5.19 -6.17
N GLN A 123 -24.52 -4.38 -5.25
CA GLN A 123 -25.28 -3.21 -4.77
C GLN A 123 -25.46 -2.13 -5.84
N LEU A 124 -24.77 -2.25 -6.98
CA LEU A 124 -24.91 -1.33 -8.12
C LEU A 124 -26.06 -1.73 -9.07
N GLY A 125 -26.52 -3.00 -9.01
CA GLY A 125 -27.56 -3.55 -9.89
C GLY A 125 -27.21 -4.95 -10.43
N ASP A 126 -27.70 -5.25 -11.62
CA ASP A 126 -27.50 -6.56 -12.29
C ASP A 126 -26.12 -6.64 -13.00
N PHE A 127 -25.12 -6.01 -12.42
CA PHE A 127 -23.74 -6.02 -12.88
C PHE A 127 -22.78 -5.82 -11.72
N LEU A 128 -21.50 -6.08 -11.95
CA LEU A 128 -20.40 -5.77 -11.04
C LEU A 128 -19.14 -5.37 -11.83
N TYR A 129 -18.19 -4.76 -11.16
CA TYR A 129 -16.91 -4.42 -11.74
C TYR A 129 -15.83 -5.40 -11.31
N ILE A 130 -14.93 -5.70 -12.24
CA ILE A 130 -13.70 -6.45 -12.00
C ILE A 130 -12.49 -5.55 -12.29
N PRO A 131 -11.39 -5.67 -11.53
CA PRO A 131 -10.19 -4.90 -11.78
C PRO A 131 -9.35 -5.56 -12.88
N CYS A 132 -8.78 -4.71 -13.74
CA CYS A 132 -7.90 -5.12 -14.83
C CYS A 132 -6.54 -4.42 -14.71
N ASP A 133 -5.45 -5.16 -14.94
CA ASP A 133 -4.09 -4.63 -15.05
C ASP A 133 -3.64 -4.69 -16.50
N THR A 134 -3.28 -3.53 -17.04
CA THR A 134 -2.84 -3.36 -18.44
C THR A 134 -1.33 -3.22 -18.56
N GLN A 135 -0.61 -3.22 -17.44
CA GLN A 135 0.84 -2.98 -17.35
C GLN A 135 1.63 -4.18 -16.84
N ALA A 136 1.03 -5.37 -16.84
CA ALA A 136 1.58 -6.55 -16.20
C ALA A 136 2.92 -6.99 -16.79
N ARG A 137 4.01 -6.55 -16.18
CA ARG A 137 5.37 -7.05 -16.44
C ARG A 137 5.65 -8.36 -15.71
N ASN A 138 5.01 -8.55 -14.56
CA ASN A 138 5.13 -9.73 -13.70
C ASN A 138 3.75 -10.15 -13.16
N THR A 139 3.28 -11.31 -13.57
CA THR A 139 1.94 -11.82 -13.20
C THR A 139 1.71 -11.91 -11.70
N HIS A 140 2.75 -12.27 -10.93
CA HIS A 140 2.60 -12.45 -9.47
C HIS A 140 2.37 -11.13 -8.73
N ASN A 141 3.11 -10.09 -9.09
CA ASN A 141 2.93 -8.75 -8.51
C ASN A 141 1.62 -8.12 -8.98
N SER A 142 1.27 -8.30 -10.25
CA SER A 142 -0.02 -7.85 -10.80
C SER A 142 -1.19 -8.51 -10.11
N ALA A 143 -1.15 -9.82 -9.88
CA ALA A 143 -2.20 -10.54 -9.15
C ALA A 143 -2.39 -9.99 -7.73
N PHE A 144 -1.30 -9.66 -7.04
CA PHE A 144 -1.35 -9.10 -5.69
C PHE A 144 -1.96 -7.69 -5.66
N ARG A 145 -1.58 -6.80 -6.60
CA ARG A 145 -2.18 -5.47 -6.77
C ARG A 145 -3.65 -5.54 -7.13
N LEU A 146 -4.02 -6.46 -8.03
CA LEU A 146 -5.41 -6.70 -8.39
C LEU A 146 -6.25 -7.17 -7.21
N CYS A 147 -5.69 -7.96 -6.28
CA CYS A 147 -6.36 -8.33 -5.05
C CYS A 147 -6.66 -7.12 -4.16
N PHE A 148 -5.76 -6.13 -4.09
CA PHE A 148 -6.01 -4.87 -3.39
C PHE A 148 -7.24 -4.15 -3.97
N LEU A 149 -7.29 -4.01 -5.29
CA LEU A 149 -8.43 -3.40 -5.98
C LEU A 149 -9.72 -4.22 -5.84
N ALA A 150 -9.63 -5.56 -5.91
CA ALA A 150 -10.77 -6.45 -5.72
C ALA A 150 -11.36 -6.35 -4.30
N ASP A 151 -10.52 -6.19 -3.29
CA ASP A 151 -10.94 -6.02 -1.89
C ASP A 151 -11.62 -4.65 -1.66
N LEU A 152 -11.14 -3.60 -2.32
CA LEU A 152 -11.83 -2.30 -2.34
C LEU A 152 -13.18 -2.40 -3.07
N LEU A 153 -13.22 -3.02 -4.25
CA LEU A 153 -14.44 -3.24 -5.00
C LEU A 153 -15.45 -4.08 -4.22
N HIS A 154 -15.01 -5.11 -3.50
CA HIS A 154 -15.88 -5.89 -2.61
C HIS A 154 -16.64 -4.99 -1.63
N SER A 155 -15.93 -4.04 -1.02
CA SER A 155 -16.54 -3.11 -0.06
C SER A 155 -17.44 -2.06 -0.72
N LEU A 156 -17.09 -1.61 -1.95
CA LEU A 156 -17.79 -0.54 -2.65
C LEU A 156 -19.04 -1.02 -3.41
N GLN A 157 -19.05 -2.27 -3.88
CA GLN A 157 -20.16 -2.85 -4.64
C GLN A 157 -20.89 -3.98 -3.90
N GLY A 158 -20.44 -4.34 -2.67
CA GLY A 158 -21.05 -5.34 -1.83
C GLY A 158 -20.85 -6.78 -2.30
N GLN A 159 -20.09 -6.99 -3.39
CA GLN A 159 -19.82 -8.30 -3.98
C GLN A 159 -18.36 -8.40 -4.38
N MET A 160 -17.71 -9.51 -3.97
CA MET A 160 -16.32 -9.81 -4.39
C MET A 160 -16.29 -10.06 -5.89
N PRO A 161 -15.42 -9.39 -6.65
CA PRO A 161 -15.15 -9.77 -8.03
C PRO A 161 -14.74 -11.23 -8.13
N PRO A 162 -15.43 -12.08 -8.91
CA PRO A 162 -15.09 -13.51 -8.99
C PRO A 162 -13.76 -13.74 -9.71
N GLN A 163 -13.37 -12.80 -10.56
CA GLN A 163 -12.12 -12.83 -11.31
C GLN A 163 -11.51 -11.44 -11.41
N MET A 164 -10.23 -11.41 -11.70
CA MET A 164 -9.42 -10.25 -12.02
C MET A 164 -8.80 -10.52 -13.41
N LEU A 165 -8.39 -9.49 -14.12
CA LEU A 165 -7.91 -9.65 -15.49
C LEU A 165 -6.54 -8.99 -15.68
N ILE A 166 -5.63 -9.69 -16.34
CA ILE A 166 -4.39 -9.12 -16.86
C ILE A 166 -4.47 -9.03 -18.37
N ILE A 167 -4.20 -7.85 -18.92
CA ILE A 167 -4.21 -7.55 -20.35
C ILE A 167 -2.77 -7.28 -20.78
N ARG A 168 -2.18 -8.18 -21.57
CA ARG A 168 -0.76 -8.12 -21.98
C ARG A 168 -0.53 -7.49 -23.35
N GLY A 169 -1.53 -6.80 -23.88
CA GLY A 169 -1.52 -6.24 -25.22
C GLY A 169 -2.23 -7.13 -26.25
N GLY A 170 -2.88 -6.50 -27.23
CA GLY A 170 -3.74 -7.21 -28.16
C GLY A 170 -4.84 -8.03 -27.48
N ASP A 171 -5.05 -9.25 -27.95
CA ASP A 171 -6.09 -10.15 -27.44
C ASP A 171 -5.60 -11.10 -26.34
N ASP A 172 -4.39 -10.88 -25.76
CA ASP A 172 -3.86 -11.73 -24.69
C ASP A 172 -4.45 -11.34 -23.33
N LEU A 173 -5.56 -11.97 -23.00
CA LEU A 173 -6.31 -11.80 -21.75
C LEU A 173 -6.04 -12.97 -20.81
N VAL A 174 -5.46 -12.68 -19.63
CA VAL A 174 -5.19 -13.69 -18.61
C VAL A 174 -6.17 -13.51 -17.43
N PRO A 175 -7.24 -14.33 -17.36
CA PRO A 175 -8.16 -14.30 -16.24
C PRO A 175 -7.54 -14.98 -15.01
N LEU A 176 -7.65 -14.31 -13.86
CA LEU A 176 -7.22 -14.81 -12.56
C LEU A 176 -8.45 -15.00 -11.68
N GLN A 177 -8.66 -16.21 -11.17
CA GLN A 177 -9.74 -16.45 -10.21
C GLN A 177 -9.37 -15.78 -8.88
N THR A 178 -10.20 -14.86 -8.40
CA THR A 178 -9.91 -14.08 -7.19
C THR A 178 -9.65 -14.96 -5.98
N ASP A 179 -10.41 -16.04 -5.82
CA ASP A 179 -10.29 -16.97 -4.69
C ASP A 179 -8.91 -17.62 -4.56
N ASN A 180 -8.16 -17.75 -5.68
CA ASN A 180 -6.82 -18.33 -5.65
C ASN A 180 -5.76 -17.41 -5.02
N TYR A 181 -6.05 -16.10 -4.88
CA TYR A 181 -5.06 -15.11 -4.47
C TYR A 181 -5.49 -14.28 -3.26
N ILE A 182 -6.78 -14.08 -3.04
CA ILE A 182 -7.30 -13.13 -2.07
C ILE A 182 -6.95 -13.46 -0.62
N TYR A 183 -6.83 -14.74 -0.27
CA TYR A 183 -6.51 -15.16 1.09
C TYR A 183 -5.08 -14.79 1.48
N HIS A 184 -4.12 -15.01 0.57
CA HIS A 184 -2.74 -14.56 0.78
C HIS A 184 -2.67 -13.03 0.92
N TYR A 185 -3.33 -12.29 0.03
CA TYR A 185 -3.41 -10.84 0.12
C TYR A 185 -3.98 -10.39 1.46
N ARG A 186 -5.08 -10.97 1.92
CA ARG A 186 -5.72 -10.61 3.20
C ARG A 186 -4.81 -10.88 4.41
N ALA A 187 -4.06 -11.95 4.40
CA ALA A 187 -3.07 -12.23 5.45
C ALA A 187 -1.98 -11.15 5.48
N VAL A 188 -1.43 -10.78 4.31
CA VAL A 188 -0.45 -9.68 4.21
C VAL A 188 -1.07 -8.35 4.62
N LYS A 189 -2.32 -8.07 4.21
CA LYS A 189 -3.05 -6.86 4.62
C LYS A 189 -3.17 -6.74 6.13
N GLN A 190 -3.50 -7.82 6.81
CA GLN A 190 -3.61 -7.82 8.27
C GLN A 190 -2.25 -7.47 8.91
N LEU A 191 -1.18 -8.17 8.54
CA LEU A 191 0.16 -7.92 9.05
C LEU A 191 0.65 -6.50 8.75
N PHE A 192 0.41 -6.00 7.53
CA PHE A 192 0.72 -4.64 7.15
C PHE A 192 0.02 -3.62 8.05
N MET A 193 -1.30 -3.75 8.21
CA MET A 193 -2.08 -2.81 9.01
C MET A 193 -1.71 -2.85 10.49
N GLU A 194 -1.33 -4.01 11.02
CA GLU A 194 -0.80 -4.16 12.38
C GLU A 194 0.56 -3.47 12.51
N SER A 195 1.46 -3.69 11.57
CA SER A 195 2.79 -3.05 11.52
C SER A 195 2.67 -1.52 11.44
N MET A 196 1.79 -1.01 10.58
CA MET A 196 1.61 0.44 10.42
C MET A 196 0.96 1.10 11.63
N ARG A 197 0.04 0.42 12.33
CA ARG A 197 -0.51 0.89 13.62
C ARG A 197 0.53 0.86 14.74
N GLY A 198 1.37 -0.16 14.76
CA GLY A 198 2.45 -0.33 15.73
C GLY A 198 3.75 0.41 15.37
N PHE A 199 3.74 1.25 14.33
CA PHE A 199 4.95 1.94 13.88
C PHE A 199 5.62 2.75 15.00
N ARG A 200 6.94 2.57 15.14
CA ARG A 200 7.80 3.34 16.04
C ARG A 200 9.07 3.71 15.29
N LYS A 201 9.49 4.98 15.36
CA LYS A 201 10.66 5.53 14.64
C LYS A 201 11.99 4.87 15.04
N HIS A 202 12.08 4.32 16.23
CA HIS A 202 13.28 3.70 16.80
C HIS A 202 13.26 2.17 16.77
N ARG A 203 12.20 1.55 16.19
CA ARG A 203 12.06 0.09 16.13
C ARG A 203 12.07 -0.36 14.67
N MET A 204 13.29 -0.44 14.12
CA MET A 204 13.52 -0.87 12.75
C MET A 204 13.29 -2.39 12.64
N PRO A 205 12.49 -2.84 11.65
CA PRO A 205 12.42 -4.28 11.33
C PRO A 205 13.78 -4.80 10.84
N ASP A 206 14.04 -6.08 11.10
CA ASP A 206 15.29 -6.71 10.67
C ASP A 206 15.39 -6.76 9.14
N PRO A 207 16.42 -6.14 8.52
CA PRO A 207 16.63 -6.25 7.08
C PRO A 207 16.84 -7.69 6.61
N ALA A 208 17.43 -8.58 7.44
CA ALA A 208 17.65 -9.98 7.09
C ALA A 208 16.36 -10.77 6.82
N ALA A 209 15.22 -10.30 7.35
CA ALA A 209 13.90 -10.89 7.10
C ALA A 209 13.29 -10.48 5.76
N SER A 210 13.97 -9.63 4.97
CA SER A 210 13.47 -9.07 3.72
C SER A 210 14.07 -9.76 2.51
N SER A 211 13.28 -9.98 1.44
CA SER A 211 13.76 -10.55 0.18
C SER A 211 14.47 -9.53 -0.72
N HIS A 212 14.16 -8.25 -0.56
CA HIS A 212 14.87 -7.12 -1.15
C HIS A 212 14.66 -5.85 -0.30
N PHE A 213 15.33 -4.76 -0.64
CA PHE A 213 15.35 -3.57 0.22
C PHE A 213 14.70 -2.33 -0.40
N GLY A 214 13.98 -2.49 -1.54
CA GLY A 214 13.40 -1.36 -2.27
C GLY A 214 14.48 -0.37 -2.67
N ARG A 215 14.33 0.88 -2.26
CA ARG A 215 15.32 1.96 -2.49
C ARG A 215 16.23 2.23 -1.28
N TRP A 216 16.44 1.23 -0.41
CA TRP A 216 17.15 1.36 0.86
C TRP A 216 18.24 0.30 1.00
N SER A 217 18.81 -0.16 -0.14
CA SER A 217 19.80 -1.24 -0.16
C SER A 217 21.08 -0.86 0.57
N ASP A 218 21.57 0.37 0.39
CA ASP A 218 22.77 0.84 1.05
C ASP A 218 22.60 0.86 2.57
N CYS A 219 21.45 1.37 3.05
CA CYS A 219 21.11 1.36 4.47
C CYS A 219 20.99 -0.07 5.03
N ALA A 220 20.29 -0.96 4.32
CA ALA A 220 20.11 -2.35 4.75
C ALA A 220 21.46 -3.08 4.87
N HIS A 221 22.34 -2.93 3.89
CA HIS A 221 23.66 -3.54 3.89
C HIS A 221 24.53 -3.02 5.03
N GLU A 222 24.47 -1.71 5.33
CA GLU A 222 25.23 -1.15 6.45
C GLU A 222 24.70 -1.70 7.80
N VAL A 223 23.39 -1.80 8.00
CA VAL A 223 22.81 -2.39 9.22
C VAL A 223 23.23 -3.85 9.38
N LEU A 224 23.16 -4.65 8.32
CA LEU A 224 23.57 -6.06 8.35
C LEU A 224 25.06 -6.21 8.63
N LYS A 225 25.89 -5.38 8.04
CA LYS A 225 27.34 -5.37 8.28
C LYS A 225 27.67 -5.00 9.74
N GLN A 226 27.01 -3.99 10.31
CA GLN A 226 27.22 -3.61 11.71
C GLN A 226 26.83 -4.73 12.67
N ARG A 227 25.73 -5.44 12.39
CA ARG A 227 25.33 -6.61 13.20
C ARG A 227 26.37 -7.72 13.17
N MET A 228 26.90 -8.05 11.99
CA MET A 228 27.96 -9.06 11.87
C MET A 228 29.20 -8.68 12.69
N LEU A 229 29.60 -7.41 12.67
CA LEU A 229 30.73 -6.93 13.47
C LEU A 229 30.45 -7.02 14.98
N ASN A 230 29.25 -6.63 15.40
CA ASN A 230 28.83 -6.71 16.80
C ASN A 230 28.76 -8.17 17.31
N GLU A 231 28.29 -9.10 16.47
CA GLU A 231 28.31 -10.55 16.78
C GLU A 231 29.74 -11.08 16.93
N GLU A 232 30.68 -10.66 16.05
CA GLU A 232 32.09 -11.03 16.15
C GLU A 232 32.76 -10.47 17.42
N ASP A 233 32.39 -9.26 17.85
CA ASP A 233 32.90 -8.62 19.06
C ASP A 233 32.19 -9.11 20.33
N GLY A 234 31.19 -10.00 20.24
CA GLY A 234 30.46 -10.57 21.37
C GLY A 234 29.54 -9.58 22.09
N ILE A 235 29.11 -8.52 21.40
CA ILE A 235 28.17 -7.51 21.91
C ILE A 235 26.75 -8.00 21.65
N ASP A 236 26.04 -8.37 22.71
CA ASP A 236 24.64 -8.80 22.64
C ASP A 236 23.70 -7.56 22.53
N GLU A 237 23.26 -7.22 21.32
CA GLU A 237 22.39 -6.07 21.06
C GLU A 237 21.04 -6.18 21.80
N ASN A 238 20.52 -7.39 22.01
CA ASN A 238 19.27 -7.59 22.74
C ASN A 238 19.38 -7.15 24.20
N ALA A 239 20.54 -7.35 24.81
CA ALA A 239 20.79 -6.90 26.18
C ALA A 239 20.87 -5.37 26.27
N ALA A 240 21.35 -4.69 25.25
CA ALA A 240 21.43 -3.22 25.20
C ALA A 240 20.05 -2.58 24.97
N GLU A 241 19.19 -3.19 24.10
CA GLU A 241 17.82 -2.74 23.88
C GLU A 241 16.93 -2.93 25.13
N GLU A 242 17.02 -4.09 25.81
CA GLU A 242 16.30 -4.32 27.07
C GLU A 242 16.70 -3.34 28.18
N GLN A 243 17.97 -3.00 28.28
CA GLN A 243 18.45 -2.00 29.23
C GLN A 243 17.99 -0.59 28.91
N ALA A 244 17.94 -0.22 27.62
CA ALA A 244 17.44 1.07 27.18
C ALA A 244 15.92 1.21 27.43
N GLU A 245 15.14 0.16 27.20
CA GLU A 245 13.70 0.12 27.45
C GLU A 245 13.39 0.17 28.96
N GLN A 246 14.18 -0.53 29.78
CA GLN A 246 14.07 -0.48 31.24
C GLN A 246 14.43 0.91 31.79
N ALA A 247 15.45 1.56 31.26
CA ALA A 247 15.84 2.91 31.65
C ALA A 247 14.76 3.95 31.29
N GLN A 248 14.14 3.84 30.12
CA GLN A 248 13.04 4.72 29.71
C GLN A 248 11.78 4.51 30.55
N ASN A 249 11.45 3.28 30.89
CA ASN A 249 10.32 2.96 31.76
C ASN A 249 10.56 3.45 33.19
N ALA A 250 11.78 3.38 33.69
CA ALA A 250 12.13 3.90 35.03
C ALA A 250 12.01 5.42 35.11
N VAL A 251 12.39 6.15 34.03
CA VAL A 251 12.23 7.62 33.97
C VAL A 251 10.74 7.99 33.87
N ALA A 252 9.92 7.25 33.14
CA ALA A 252 8.48 7.51 33.03
C ALA A 252 7.75 7.27 34.36
N VAL A 253 8.13 6.25 35.13
CA VAL A 253 7.58 5.97 36.46
C VAL A 253 8.04 7.02 37.51
N GLY A 254 9.29 7.50 37.41
CA GLY A 254 9.81 8.56 38.24
C GLY A 254 9.05 9.88 38.07
N ALA A 255 8.78 10.28 36.81
CA ALA A 255 8.04 11.48 36.48
C ALA A 255 6.56 11.44 36.94
N ALA A 256 5.93 10.25 36.90
CA ALA A 256 4.57 10.06 37.37
C ALA A 256 4.45 10.20 38.89
N ASN A 257 5.46 9.68 39.63
CA ASN A 257 5.49 9.77 41.09
C ASN A 257 5.78 11.22 41.62
N GLU A 258 6.55 12.02 40.87
CA GLU A 258 6.78 13.43 41.24
C GLU A 258 5.50 14.28 41.06
N GLN A 259 4.70 14.01 40.03
CA GLN A 259 3.42 14.71 39.85
C GLN A 259 2.35 14.34 40.87
N GLU A 260 2.33 13.12 41.41
CA GLU A 260 1.42 12.74 42.48
C GLU A 260 1.83 13.37 43.84
N GLN A 261 3.10 13.64 44.11
CA GLN A 261 3.56 14.30 45.34
C GLN A 261 3.30 15.81 45.34
N GLU A 262 3.32 16.50 44.20
CA GLU A 262 2.98 17.93 44.13
C GLU A 262 1.48 18.20 44.30
N THR A 263 0.60 17.25 44.05
CA THR A 263 -0.86 17.41 44.24
C THR A 263 -1.36 17.11 45.64
N LEU A 264 -0.50 16.64 46.55
CA LEU A 264 -0.84 16.25 47.92
C LEU A 264 -0.25 17.17 49.00
N SER A 265 0.32 18.33 48.67
CA SER A 265 0.73 19.32 49.63
C SER A 265 -0.39 20.33 49.90
N PRO A 266 -0.75 20.58 51.19
CA PRO A 266 -1.90 21.40 51.55
C PRO A 266 -1.70 22.90 51.35
#